data_bf2699246a1ddde3458a32ddbed5f6ad
#
_entry.id   bf2699246a1ddde3458a32ddbed5f6ad
#
_cell.length_a   1.000
_cell.length_b   1.000
_cell.length_c   1.000
_cell.angle_alpha   90.00
_cell.angle_beta   90.00
_cell.angle_gamma   90.00
#
_symmetry.space_group_name_H-M   'P 1'
#
loop_
_entity.id
_entity.type
_entity.pdbx_description
1 polymer ?
#
loop_
_entity_poly.entity_id
_entity_poly.type
_entity_poly.pdbx_seq_one_letter_code
_entity_poly.pdbx_strand_id
1 'polypeptide(L)'
;MNIDLAMVEAAARELYIRALKRLPPDIKDGIARLAHDETAPAAKSVLATMLTNITVAEDTDNLLCQDTGIPIYNVVLGRGVVVDGYGLKEAIRRGCERATHEHPLRSSVVHPLTRKNQHTSCGPGVPVIHIDFSDAPDLMEIEMIPKGSGSENNSWLRMAIPAEGIAAIKTFVVDCVLEAGGKTCPPTIVGVGIGGTSDLCVALAKRAATRPLGTHCPDPSGAELEAALSVAANRLGIGAQGLGGDATAFAVHVELAATHITMNPVAVNMQCHSARRARASFTPQGVAYGY
;
A
#
# COMPACT_ATOMS: atom_id res chain seq x y z
N MET A 1 22.35 13.93 11.86
CA MET A 1 21.73 14.89 10.89
C MET A 1 20.53 15.55 11.53
N ASN A 2 20.45 16.89 11.55
CA ASN A 2 19.27 17.63 12.02
C ASN A 2 18.27 17.78 10.86
N ILE A 3 17.00 17.49 11.12
CA ILE A 3 15.92 17.60 10.14
C ILE A 3 15.21 18.93 10.27
N ASP A 4 15.14 19.68 9.17
CA ASP A 4 14.32 20.88 9.05
C ASP A 4 12.85 20.49 8.79
N LEU A 5 11.95 20.91 9.67
CA LEU A 5 10.52 20.64 9.58
C LEU A 5 9.85 21.29 8.36
N ALA A 6 10.39 22.39 7.83
CA ALA A 6 9.90 23.00 6.60
C ALA A 6 10.17 22.10 5.39
N MET A 7 11.32 21.40 5.37
CA MET A 7 11.63 20.40 4.35
C MET A 7 10.72 19.19 4.46
N VAL A 8 10.37 18.76 5.67
CA VAL A 8 9.42 17.67 5.90
C VAL A 8 8.03 18.03 5.37
N GLU A 9 7.54 19.23 5.65
CA GLU A 9 6.25 19.72 5.15
C GLU A 9 6.23 19.75 3.62
N ALA A 10 7.29 20.29 3.01
CA ALA A 10 7.43 20.33 1.55
C ALA A 10 7.47 18.91 0.94
N ALA A 11 8.22 18.00 1.56
CA ALA A 11 8.29 16.62 1.11
C ALA A 11 6.95 15.88 1.27
N ALA A 12 6.26 16.03 2.39
CA ALA A 12 4.96 15.39 2.60
C ALA A 12 3.92 15.85 1.56
N ARG A 13 3.94 17.15 1.21
CA ARG A 13 3.12 17.71 0.13
C ARG A 13 3.46 17.06 -1.22
N GLU A 14 4.74 17.09 -1.60
CA GLU A 14 5.22 16.58 -2.88
C GLU A 14 4.91 15.08 -3.04
N LEU A 15 5.13 14.30 -1.99
CA LEU A 15 4.88 12.86 -2.00
C LEU A 15 3.41 12.53 -2.24
N TYR A 16 2.47 13.28 -1.63
CA TYR A 16 1.04 13.04 -1.84
C TYR A 16 0.64 13.31 -3.30
N ILE A 17 1.11 14.42 -3.87
CA ILE A 17 0.86 14.78 -5.26
C ILE A 17 1.47 13.73 -6.20
N ARG A 18 2.74 13.39 -5.99
CA ARG A 18 3.47 12.40 -6.80
C ARG A 18 2.78 11.04 -6.80
N ALA A 19 2.42 10.54 -5.62
CA ALA A 19 1.74 9.25 -5.49
C ALA A 19 0.38 9.22 -6.20
N LEU A 20 -0.32 10.35 -6.29
CA LEU A 20 -1.63 10.42 -6.95
C LEU A 20 -1.55 10.59 -8.47
N LYS A 21 -0.45 11.13 -8.99
CA LYS A 21 -0.30 11.50 -10.41
C LYS A 21 0.66 10.60 -11.18
N ARG A 22 1.54 9.88 -10.51
CA ARG A 22 2.58 9.04 -11.12
C ARG A 22 2.53 7.65 -10.55
N LEU A 23 2.53 6.65 -11.42
CA LEU A 23 2.54 5.26 -10.97
C LEU A 23 3.98 4.76 -10.79
N PRO A 24 4.29 4.01 -9.71
CA PRO A 24 5.58 3.37 -9.55
C PRO A 24 5.96 2.48 -10.74
N PRO A 25 7.24 2.48 -11.17
CA PRO A 25 7.68 1.71 -12.34
C PRO A 25 7.37 0.21 -12.24
N ASP A 26 7.60 -0.41 -11.08
CA ASP A 26 7.33 -1.83 -10.86
C ASP A 26 5.86 -2.20 -11.07
N ILE A 27 4.93 -1.29 -10.76
CA ILE A 27 3.50 -1.51 -11.00
C ILE A 27 3.17 -1.37 -12.48
N LYS A 28 3.73 -0.37 -13.18
CA LYS A 28 3.57 -0.24 -14.65
C LYS A 28 4.06 -1.48 -15.37
N ASP A 29 5.27 -1.93 -15.03
CA ASP A 29 5.87 -3.13 -15.61
C ASP A 29 5.04 -4.38 -15.25
N GLY A 30 4.48 -4.42 -14.03
CA GLY A 30 3.57 -5.46 -13.60
C GLY A 30 2.31 -5.54 -14.46
N ILE A 31 1.65 -4.41 -14.72
CA ILE A 31 0.45 -4.37 -15.60
C ILE A 31 0.82 -4.77 -17.03
N ALA A 32 1.95 -4.26 -17.56
CA ALA A 32 2.39 -4.58 -18.91
C ALA A 32 2.68 -6.08 -19.07
N ARG A 33 3.34 -6.69 -18.10
CA ARG A 33 3.59 -8.14 -18.07
C ARG A 33 2.27 -8.93 -18.04
N LEU A 34 1.35 -8.58 -17.14
CA LEU A 34 0.05 -9.25 -17.06
C LEU A 34 -0.77 -9.08 -18.35
N ALA A 35 -0.71 -7.91 -19.00
CA ALA A 35 -1.38 -7.69 -20.29
C ALA A 35 -0.78 -8.54 -21.43
N HIS A 36 0.52 -8.79 -21.39
CA HIS A 36 1.20 -9.67 -22.33
C HIS A 36 0.77 -11.14 -22.13
N ASP A 37 0.75 -11.60 -20.89
CA ASP A 37 0.55 -13.01 -20.53
C ASP A 37 -0.94 -13.41 -20.47
N GLU A 38 -1.86 -12.46 -20.36
CA GLU A 38 -3.32 -12.69 -20.27
C GLU A 38 -3.85 -13.42 -21.50
N THR A 39 -4.67 -14.45 -21.29
CA THR A 39 -5.23 -15.26 -22.36
C THR A 39 -6.65 -14.86 -22.75
N ALA A 40 -7.43 -14.29 -21.82
CA ALA A 40 -8.80 -13.86 -22.07
C ALA A 40 -8.85 -12.52 -22.82
N PRO A 41 -9.46 -12.43 -24.04
CA PRO A 41 -9.44 -11.20 -24.83
C PRO A 41 -10.06 -9.98 -24.12
N ALA A 42 -11.14 -10.19 -23.35
CA ALA A 42 -11.78 -9.12 -22.61
C ALA A 42 -10.87 -8.57 -21.50
N ALA A 43 -10.23 -9.45 -20.73
CA ALA A 43 -9.28 -9.05 -19.67
C ALA A 43 -8.05 -8.36 -20.25
N LYS A 44 -7.55 -8.83 -21.39
CA LYS A 44 -6.45 -8.18 -22.14
C LYS A 44 -6.80 -6.74 -22.53
N SER A 45 -8.01 -6.51 -23.01
CA SER A 45 -8.51 -5.17 -23.36
C SER A 45 -8.59 -4.26 -22.12
N VAL A 46 -9.02 -4.80 -20.98
CA VAL A 46 -9.07 -4.06 -19.70
C VAL A 46 -7.67 -3.64 -19.24
N LEU A 47 -6.70 -4.56 -19.26
CA LEU A 47 -5.31 -4.27 -18.90
C LEU A 47 -4.67 -3.23 -19.85
N ALA A 48 -4.94 -3.31 -21.15
CA ALA A 48 -4.52 -2.30 -22.10
C ALA A 48 -5.14 -0.92 -21.81
N THR A 49 -6.40 -0.88 -21.41
CA THR A 49 -7.08 0.36 -20.99
C THR A 49 -6.46 0.95 -19.71
N MET A 50 -6.05 0.10 -18.77
CA MET A 50 -5.32 0.57 -17.57
C MET A 50 -4.00 1.24 -17.95
N LEU A 51 -3.22 0.66 -18.86
CA LEU A 51 -1.97 1.26 -19.35
C LEU A 51 -2.22 2.59 -20.06
N THR A 52 -3.26 2.67 -20.89
CA THR A 52 -3.68 3.92 -21.53
C THR A 52 -4.06 4.99 -20.51
N ASN A 53 -4.84 4.63 -19.47
CA ASN A 53 -5.21 5.55 -18.40
C ASN A 53 -3.96 6.12 -17.67
N ILE A 54 -2.97 5.27 -17.41
CA ILE A 54 -1.72 5.70 -16.76
C ILE A 54 -1.00 6.72 -17.65
N THR A 55 -0.82 6.41 -18.92
CA THR A 55 -0.17 7.30 -19.89
C THR A 55 -0.89 8.64 -19.97
N VAL A 56 -2.20 8.64 -20.15
CA VAL A 56 -3.00 9.88 -20.22
C VAL A 56 -2.89 10.69 -18.94
N ALA A 57 -2.98 10.06 -17.76
CA ALA A 57 -2.89 10.75 -16.49
C ALA A 57 -1.52 11.41 -16.31
N GLU A 58 -0.44 10.71 -16.66
CA GLU A 58 0.94 11.22 -16.52
C GLU A 58 1.27 12.32 -17.53
N ASP A 59 0.84 12.18 -18.77
CA ASP A 59 1.09 13.15 -19.86
C ASP A 59 0.31 14.46 -19.67
N THR A 60 -0.88 14.37 -19.08
CA THR A 60 -1.76 15.52 -18.83
C THR A 60 -1.66 16.05 -17.39
N ASP A 61 -0.76 15.52 -16.58
CA ASP A 61 -0.57 15.85 -15.15
C ASP A 61 -1.86 15.72 -14.32
N ASN A 62 -2.71 14.74 -14.64
CA ASN A 62 -3.95 14.43 -13.95
C ASN A 62 -3.80 13.31 -12.91
N LEU A 63 -4.86 13.14 -12.10
CA LEU A 63 -4.93 12.04 -11.14
C LEU A 63 -5.08 10.69 -11.84
N LEU A 64 -4.33 9.69 -11.38
CA LEU A 64 -4.46 8.29 -11.83
C LEU A 64 -5.83 7.67 -11.52
N CYS A 65 -6.45 8.12 -10.44
CA CYS A 65 -7.74 7.65 -9.96
C CYS A 65 -8.44 8.75 -9.17
N GLN A 66 -9.77 8.80 -9.26
CA GLN A 66 -10.60 9.72 -8.49
C GLN A 66 -10.58 9.47 -6.97
N ASP A 67 -10.27 8.24 -6.54
CA ASP A 67 -10.07 7.91 -5.12
C ASP A 67 -8.67 8.37 -4.70
N THR A 68 -8.60 9.45 -3.93
CA THR A 68 -7.35 10.00 -3.42
C THR A 68 -6.89 9.32 -2.12
N GLY A 69 -7.68 8.40 -1.61
CA GLY A 69 -7.35 7.51 -0.50
C GLY A 69 -7.27 8.19 0.87
N ILE A 70 -7.00 7.37 1.87
CA ILE A 70 -6.55 7.81 3.20
C ILE A 70 -5.04 7.98 3.13
N PRO A 71 -4.49 9.18 3.44
CA PRO A 71 -3.04 9.38 3.44
C PRO A 71 -2.37 8.64 4.59
N ILE A 72 -1.41 7.77 4.25
CA ILE A 72 -0.55 7.04 5.18
C ILE A 72 0.88 7.47 4.90
N TYR A 73 1.60 7.87 5.95
CA TYR A 73 3.02 8.18 5.89
C TYR A 73 3.79 7.22 6.78
N ASN A 74 4.70 6.47 6.19
CA ASN A 74 5.65 5.63 6.89
C ASN A 74 6.97 6.39 6.98
N VAL A 75 7.44 6.66 8.19
CA VAL A 75 8.68 7.38 8.45
C VAL A 75 9.69 6.41 9.04
N VAL A 76 10.88 6.35 8.47
CA VAL A 76 12.00 5.59 9.03
C VAL A 76 13.08 6.57 9.46
N LEU A 77 13.42 6.55 10.74
CA LEU A 77 14.46 7.38 11.32
C LEU A 77 15.73 6.56 11.48
N GLY A 78 16.77 6.95 10.77
CA GLY A 78 18.09 6.34 10.89
C GLY A 78 18.85 6.82 12.12
N ARG A 79 19.93 6.12 12.44
CA ARG A 79 20.82 6.47 13.55
C ARG A 79 21.43 7.85 13.32
N GLY A 80 21.44 8.69 14.37
CA GLY A 80 21.99 10.05 14.30
C GLY A 80 21.06 11.10 13.71
N VAL A 81 19.85 10.71 13.29
CA VAL A 81 18.80 11.66 12.91
C VAL A 81 18.20 12.30 14.14
N VAL A 82 18.21 13.63 14.17
CA VAL A 82 17.61 14.44 15.25
C VAL A 82 16.44 15.21 14.67
N VAL A 83 15.25 14.96 15.21
CA VAL A 83 14.02 15.63 14.81
C VAL A 83 13.09 15.80 16.03
N ASP A 84 12.38 16.93 16.10
CA ASP A 84 11.25 17.07 17.01
C ASP A 84 10.08 16.19 16.55
N GLY A 85 9.76 15.14 17.31
CA GLY A 85 8.74 14.17 16.93
C GLY A 85 7.32 14.75 16.85
N TYR A 86 6.99 15.74 17.71
CA TYR A 86 5.71 16.44 17.60
C TYR A 86 5.67 17.34 16.36
N GLY A 87 6.72 18.11 16.14
CA GLY A 87 6.87 18.97 14.98
C GLY A 87 6.88 18.18 13.68
N LEU A 88 7.49 17.00 13.63
CA LEU A 88 7.49 16.08 12.49
C LEU A 88 6.06 15.69 12.08
N LYS A 89 5.24 15.26 13.06
CA LYS A 89 3.85 14.91 12.83
C LYS A 89 3.04 16.08 12.27
N GLU A 90 3.20 17.27 12.86
CA GLU A 90 2.50 18.47 12.42
C GLU A 90 2.98 18.95 11.04
N ALA A 91 4.26 18.82 10.72
CA ALA A 91 4.80 19.16 9.40
C ALA A 91 4.21 18.24 8.31
N ILE A 92 4.14 16.92 8.57
CA ILE A 92 3.49 15.98 7.66
C ILE A 92 2.01 16.32 7.46
N ARG A 93 1.28 16.62 8.54
CA ARG A 93 -0.13 17.01 8.46
C ARG A 93 -0.33 18.27 7.60
N ARG A 94 0.48 19.32 7.83
CA ARG A 94 0.40 20.55 7.02
C ARG A 94 0.75 20.30 5.55
N GLY A 95 1.75 19.48 5.27
CA GLY A 95 2.09 19.07 3.91
C GLY A 95 0.96 18.36 3.19
N CYS A 96 0.27 17.44 3.88
CA CYS A 96 -0.91 16.75 3.37
C CYS A 96 -2.07 17.72 3.07
N GLU A 97 -2.38 18.64 3.98
CA GLU A 97 -3.40 19.67 3.81
C GLU A 97 -3.08 20.60 2.65
N ARG A 98 -1.85 21.09 2.56
CA ARG A 98 -1.37 21.92 1.44
C ARG A 98 -1.51 21.23 0.09
N ALA A 99 -1.12 19.95 -0.01
CA ALA A 99 -1.31 19.18 -1.23
C ALA A 99 -2.77 19.18 -1.68
N THR A 100 -3.69 19.02 -0.73
CA THR A 100 -5.14 18.98 -1.01
C THR A 100 -5.68 20.31 -1.50
N HIS A 101 -5.19 21.44 -0.96
CA HIS A 101 -5.65 22.78 -1.35
C HIS A 101 -4.99 23.30 -2.63
N GLU A 102 -3.71 22.99 -2.85
CA GLU A 102 -2.93 23.52 -3.98
C GLU A 102 -3.15 22.72 -5.28
N HIS A 103 -3.68 21.50 -5.19
CA HIS A 103 -3.97 20.66 -6.34
C HIS A 103 -5.43 20.22 -6.33
N PRO A 104 -6.01 19.85 -7.49
CA PRO A 104 -7.41 19.42 -7.57
C PRO A 104 -7.63 18.04 -6.94
N LEU A 105 -7.16 17.86 -5.71
CA LEU A 105 -7.35 16.63 -4.95
C LEU A 105 -8.75 16.60 -4.35
N ARG A 106 -9.47 15.51 -4.61
CA ARG A 106 -10.72 15.23 -3.94
C ARG A 106 -10.43 14.74 -2.52
N SER A 107 -10.75 15.54 -1.49
CA SER A 107 -10.65 15.06 -0.10
C SER A 107 -11.64 13.93 0.15
N SER A 108 -11.14 12.73 0.48
CA SER A 108 -11.93 11.55 0.80
C SER A 108 -12.06 11.30 2.31
N VAL A 109 -11.43 12.14 3.14
CA VAL A 109 -11.42 12.02 4.60
C VAL A 109 -12.64 12.74 5.20
N VAL A 110 -13.42 12.02 5.99
CA VAL A 110 -14.65 12.52 6.63
C VAL A 110 -14.71 12.11 8.09
N HIS A 111 -15.49 12.84 8.88
CA HIS A 111 -15.77 12.43 10.25
C HIS A 111 -16.56 11.10 10.27
N PRO A 112 -16.14 10.08 11.06
CA PRO A 112 -16.68 8.71 10.92
C PRO A 112 -18.17 8.60 11.22
N LEU A 113 -18.71 9.41 12.12
CA LEU A 113 -20.13 9.37 12.52
C LEU A 113 -20.98 10.37 11.74
N THR A 114 -20.54 11.64 11.68
CA THR A 114 -21.36 12.71 11.06
C THR A 114 -21.17 12.81 9.55
N ARG A 115 -20.15 12.15 9.00
CA ARG A 115 -19.74 12.17 7.59
C ARG A 115 -19.36 13.57 7.07
N LYS A 116 -19.19 14.55 7.97
CA LYS A 116 -18.75 15.89 7.60
C LYS A 116 -17.34 15.84 7.02
N ASN A 117 -17.15 16.43 5.84
CA ASN A 117 -15.89 16.59 5.15
C ASN A 117 -15.30 17.98 5.44
N GLN A 118 -14.07 18.05 5.88
CA GLN A 118 -13.34 19.31 6.08
C GLN A 118 -12.58 19.78 4.84
N HIS A 119 -12.53 18.94 3.79
CA HIS A 119 -11.84 19.20 2.53
C HIS A 119 -10.31 19.39 2.64
N THR A 120 -9.70 18.82 3.68
CA THR A 120 -8.26 18.94 3.95
C THR A 120 -7.48 17.65 3.73
N SER A 121 -8.17 16.51 3.50
CA SER A 121 -7.60 15.16 3.58
C SER A 121 -6.99 14.82 4.95
N CYS A 122 -7.28 15.63 5.97
CA CYS A 122 -6.82 15.47 7.34
C CYS A 122 -8.03 15.40 8.30
N GLY A 123 -7.79 14.88 9.51
CA GLY A 123 -8.78 14.80 10.57
C GLY A 123 -8.20 14.11 11.80
N PRO A 124 -8.99 13.84 12.85
CA PRO A 124 -8.51 13.08 14.00
C PRO A 124 -7.94 11.73 13.58
N GLY A 125 -6.64 11.49 13.88
CA GLY A 125 -5.93 10.27 13.49
C GLY A 125 -5.51 10.17 12.01
N VAL A 126 -5.78 11.18 11.18
CA VAL A 126 -5.42 11.21 9.75
C VAL A 126 -4.72 12.53 9.42
N PRO A 127 -3.58 12.51 8.69
CA PRO A 127 -2.92 11.36 8.08
C PRO A 127 -2.49 10.32 9.11
N VAL A 128 -2.52 9.04 8.71
CA VAL A 128 -1.95 7.96 9.51
C VAL A 128 -0.42 8.07 9.40
N ILE A 129 0.28 8.11 10.53
CA ILE A 129 1.74 8.25 10.55
C ILE A 129 2.30 7.11 11.39
N HIS A 130 3.12 6.28 10.75
CA HIS A 130 3.92 5.24 11.40
C HIS A 130 5.37 5.69 11.45
N ILE A 131 6.01 5.48 12.59
CA ILE A 131 7.44 5.81 12.77
C ILE A 131 8.15 4.54 13.14
N ASP A 132 9.22 4.24 12.42
CA ASP A 132 10.12 3.11 12.64
C ASP A 132 11.57 3.61 12.69
N PHE A 133 12.49 2.76 13.10
CA PHE A 133 13.90 3.10 13.27
C PHE A 133 14.77 2.14 12.46
N SER A 134 15.91 2.65 11.98
CA SER A 134 16.90 1.84 11.28
C SER A 134 18.32 2.14 11.74
N ASP A 135 19.25 1.24 11.44
CA ASP A 135 20.67 1.42 11.70
C ASP A 135 21.37 2.32 10.67
N ALA A 136 20.70 2.72 9.60
CA ALA A 136 21.28 3.56 8.56
C ALA A 136 21.73 4.91 9.14
N PRO A 137 23.00 5.29 8.98
CA PRO A 137 23.48 6.57 9.50
C PRO A 137 22.93 7.73 8.67
N ASP A 138 22.54 8.81 9.36
CA ASP A 138 22.14 10.08 8.73
C ASP A 138 21.15 9.97 7.55
N LEU A 139 20.20 9.05 7.66
CA LEU A 139 19.14 8.83 6.68
C LEU A 139 17.79 8.90 7.37
N MET A 140 16.88 9.72 6.87
CA MET A 140 15.45 9.62 7.17
C MET A 140 14.70 9.36 5.88
N GLU A 141 13.77 8.42 5.90
CA GLU A 141 12.89 8.15 4.78
C GLU A 141 11.44 8.44 5.14
N ILE A 142 10.70 8.97 4.19
CA ILE A 142 9.24 9.13 4.28
C ILE A 142 8.64 8.49 3.04
N GLU A 143 7.82 7.47 3.24
CA GLU A 143 7.00 6.89 2.18
C GLU A 143 5.54 7.33 2.38
N MET A 144 4.90 7.77 1.33
CA MET A 144 3.50 8.15 1.31
C MET A 144 2.69 7.18 0.46
N ILE A 145 1.61 6.67 1.05
CA ILE A 145 0.69 5.71 0.43
C ILE A 145 -0.73 6.27 0.53
N PRO A 146 -1.35 6.66 -0.59
CA PRO A 146 -2.76 7.04 -0.62
C PRO A 146 -3.62 5.77 -0.70
N LYS A 147 -4.01 5.24 0.46
CA LYS A 147 -4.73 3.96 0.55
C LYS A 147 -6.20 4.11 0.16
N GLY A 148 -6.54 3.56 -1.02
CA GLY A 148 -7.89 3.62 -1.57
C GLY A 148 -8.92 2.81 -0.78
N SER A 149 -10.15 3.32 -0.69
CA SER A 149 -11.22 2.74 0.11
C SER A 149 -11.66 1.35 -0.40
N GLY A 150 -11.73 1.14 -1.71
CA GLY A 150 -12.11 -0.16 -2.27
C GLY A 150 -11.21 -1.29 -1.80
N SER A 151 -9.92 -1.04 -1.76
CA SER A 151 -8.95 -2.03 -1.25
C SER A 151 -8.88 -2.07 0.28
N GLU A 152 -9.02 -0.92 0.98
CA GLU A 152 -8.98 -0.88 2.44
C GLU A 152 -10.19 -1.55 3.10
N ASN A 153 -11.37 -1.47 2.48
CA ASN A 153 -12.57 -2.17 2.95
C ASN A 153 -12.44 -3.70 2.90
N ASN A 154 -11.46 -4.21 2.17
CA ASN A 154 -11.16 -5.63 2.05
C ASN A 154 -9.96 -5.98 2.95
N SER A 155 -10.25 -6.05 4.26
CA SER A 155 -9.30 -6.35 5.33
C SER A 155 -9.91 -7.35 6.30
N TRP A 156 -9.17 -8.39 6.64
CA TRP A 156 -9.62 -9.46 7.53
C TRP A 156 -8.57 -9.79 8.57
N LEU A 157 -9.03 -10.22 9.72
CA LEU A 157 -8.21 -10.79 10.79
C LEU A 157 -8.86 -12.07 11.30
N ARG A 158 -8.08 -13.14 11.38
CA ARG A 158 -8.45 -14.39 12.01
C ARG A 158 -7.44 -14.72 13.10
N MET A 159 -7.91 -15.03 14.29
CA MET A 159 -7.09 -15.62 15.34
C MET A 159 -7.08 -17.14 15.11
N ALA A 160 -6.13 -17.61 14.27
CA ALA A 160 -6.04 -19.03 13.93
C ALA A 160 -5.50 -19.86 15.10
N ILE A 161 -5.90 -21.11 15.13
CA ILE A 161 -5.39 -22.07 16.10
C ILE A 161 -4.10 -22.68 15.54
N PRO A 162 -2.99 -22.68 16.29
CA PRO A 162 -1.70 -23.18 15.78
C PRO A 162 -1.76 -24.62 15.22
N ALA A 163 -2.59 -25.46 15.80
CA ALA A 163 -2.76 -26.85 15.34
C ALA A 163 -3.40 -26.98 13.93
N GLU A 164 -4.07 -25.95 13.43
CA GLU A 164 -4.63 -25.95 12.07
C GLU A 164 -3.55 -25.85 10.98
N GLY A 165 -2.36 -25.35 11.33
CA GLY A 165 -1.19 -25.30 10.47
C GLY A 165 -1.30 -24.39 9.25
N ILE A 166 -0.34 -24.51 8.34
CA ILE A 166 -0.22 -23.68 7.12
C ILE A 166 -1.41 -23.89 6.17
N ALA A 167 -2.02 -25.06 6.14
CA ALA A 167 -3.15 -25.35 5.26
C ALA A 167 -4.35 -24.42 5.54
N ALA A 168 -4.68 -24.20 6.82
CA ALA A 168 -5.74 -23.30 7.23
C ALA A 168 -5.42 -21.84 6.90
N ILE A 169 -4.15 -21.43 6.99
CA ILE A 169 -3.70 -20.10 6.56
C ILE A 169 -3.94 -19.92 5.06
N LYS A 170 -3.52 -20.88 4.24
CA LYS A 170 -3.73 -20.85 2.78
C LYS A 170 -5.21 -20.73 2.43
N THR A 171 -6.05 -21.56 3.04
CA THR A 171 -7.50 -21.52 2.83
C THR A 171 -8.06 -20.15 3.18
N PHE A 172 -7.73 -19.61 4.37
CA PHE A 172 -8.21 -18.30 4.80
C PHE A 172 -7.83 -17.18 3.85
N VAL A 173 -6.57 -17.15 3.36
CA VAL A 173 -6.12 -16.11 2.41
C VAL A 173 -6.87 -16.24 1.08
N VAL A 174 -7.04 -17.44 0.55
CA VAL A 174 -7.78 -17.68 -0.70
C VAL A 174 -9.25 -17.28 -0.55
N ASP A 175 -9.89 -17.60 0.58
CA ASP A 175 -11.26 -17.18 0.88
C ASP A 175 -11.40 -15.66 0.92
N CYS A 176 -10.42 -14.96 1.51
CA CYS A 176 -10.39 -13.48 1.51
C CYS A 176 -10.28 -12.92 0.08
N VAL A 177 -9.45 -13.50 -0.78
CA VAL A 177 -9.32 -13.07 -2.19
C VAL A 177 -10.62 -13.31 -2.94
N LEU A 178 -11.26 -14.45 -2.73
CA LEU A 178 -12.55 -14.79 -3.34
C LEU A 178 -13.67 -13.83 -2.89
N GLU A 179 -13.75 -13.55 -1.58
CA GLU A 179 -14.72 -12.60 -1.01
C GLU A 179 -14.49 -11.18 -1.51
N ALA A 180 -13.23 -10.77 -1.65
CA ALA A 180 -12.86 -9.48 -2.22
C ALA A 180 -13.35 -9.35 -3.67
N GLY A 181 -13.12 -10.37 -4.49
CA GLY A 181 -13.54 -10.38 -5.89
C GLY A 181 -13.10 -9.13 -6.63
N GLY A 182 -14.01 -8.54 -7.41
CA GLY A 182 -13.77 -7.31 -8.16
C GLY A 182 -13.75 -6.01 -7.32
N LYS A 183 -14.14 -6.06 -6.04
CA LYS A 183 -14.28 -4.85 -5.19
C LYS A 183 -12.96 -4.10 -4.94
N THR A 184 -11.83 -4.80 -5.08
CA THR A 184 -10.50 -4.24 -4.88
C THR A 184 -9.89 -3.62 -6.14
N CYS A 185 -10.60 -3.64 -7.26
CA CYS A 185 -10.06 -3.26 -8.57
C CYS A 185 -8.79 -4.07 -8.92
N PRO A 186 -8.90 -5.40 -9.10
CA PRO A 186 -7.76 -6.23 -9.47
C PRO A 186 -7.17 -5.86 -10.87
N PRO A 187 -5.92 -6.22 -11.13
CA PRO A 187 -5.04 -7.08 -10.35
C PRO A 187 -4.64 -6.47 -9.01
N THR A 188 -4.64 -7.27 -7.95
CA THR A 188 -4.34 -6.79 -6.58
C THR A 188 -2.96 -7.19 -6.13
N ILE A 189 -2.41 -6.47 -5.14
CA ILE A 189 -1.38 -7.02 -4.26
C ILE A 189 -2.10 -7.49 -3.00
N VAL A 190 -1.94 -8.75 -2.65
CA VAL A 190 -2.50 -9.34 -1.44
C VAL A 190 -1.42 -9.31 -0.36
N GLY A 191 -1.62 -8.52 0.67
CA GLY A 191 -0.74 -8.48 1.83
C GLY A 191 -1.24 -9.41 2.93
N VAL A 192 -0.38 -10.26 3.42
CA VAL A 192 -0.65 -11.23 4.49
C VAL A 192 0.29 -10.96 5.66
N GLY A 193 -0.26 -10.69 6.81
CA GLY A 193 0.47 -10.63 8.07
C GLY A 193 0.24 -11.91 8.87
N ILE A 194 1.28 -12.47 9.46
CA ILE A 194 1.18 -13.69 10.27
C ILE A 194 1.98 -13.51 11.54
N GLY A 195 1.36 -13.80 12.68
CA GLY A 195 1.99 -13.72 13.99
C GLY A 195 1.86 -12.36 14.67
N GLY A 196 2.63 -12.13 15.71
CA GLY A 196 2.53 -10.96 16.57
C GLY A 196 1.27 -10.95 17.43
N THR A 197 0.82 -9.76 17.78
CA THR A 197 -0.48 -9.46 18.36
C THR A 197 -1.50 -9.14 17.26
N SER A 198 -2.78 -9.05 17.56
CA SER A 198 -3.83 -8.80 16.56
C SER A 198 -3.62 -7.49 15.79
N ASP A 199 -3.23 -6.43 16.47
CA ASP A 199 -2.92 -5.12 15.89
C ASP A 199 -1.66 -5.15 15.04
N LEU A 200 -0.58 -5.78 15.54
CA LEU A 200 0.66 -5.96 14.77
C LEU A 200 0.41 -6.81 13.51
N CYS A 201 -0.36 -7.88 13.63
CA CYS A 201 -0.70 -8.74 12.49
C CYS A 201 -1.40 -7.96 11.36
N VAL A 202 -2.37 -7.09 11.70
CA VAL A 202 -3.04 -6.22 10.73
C VAL A 202 -2.08 -5.19 10.13
N ALA A 203 -1.18 -4.62 10.94
CA ALA A 203 -0.15 -3.70 10.46
C ALA A 203 0.82 -4.38 9.49
N LEU A 204 1.23 -5.63 9.77
CA LEU A 204 2.07 -6.45 8.89
C LEU A 204 1.37 -6.73 7.56
N ALA A 205 0.09 -7.11 7.58
CA ALA A 205 -0.67 -7.33 6.34
C ALA A 205 -0.71 -6.06 5.47
N LYS A 206 -0.90 -4.89 6.07
CA LYS A 206 -0.88 -3.61 5.35
C LYS A 206 0.51 -3.29 4.80
N ARG A 207 1.57 -3.52 5.57
CA ARG A 207 2.97 -3.38 5.10
C ARG A 207 3.23 -4.29 3.90
N ALA A 208 2.84 -5.57 4.00
CA ALA A 208 2.96 -6.53 2.91
C ALA A 208 2.22 -6.07 1.65
N ALA A 209 0.99 -5.58 1.77
CA ALA A 209 0.18 -5.10 0.64
C ALA A 209 0.80 -3.89 -0.09
N THR A 210 1.67 -3.13 0.56
CA THR A 210 2.29 -1.92 -0.01
C THR A 210 3.75 -2.12 -0.42
N ARG A 211 4.29 -3.31 -0.22
CA ARG A 211 5.66 -3.67 -0.60
C ARG A 211 5.85 -3.65 -2.13
N PRO A 212 7.01 -3.21 -2.65
CA PRO A 212 7.30 -3.21 -4.08
C PRO A 212 7.18 -4.59 -4.70
N LEU A 213 6.69 -4.65 -5.95
CA LEU A 213 6.67 -5.90 -6.72
C LEU A 213 8.09 -6.41 -6.98
N GLY A 214 8.24 -7.73 -7.00
CA GLY A 214 9.54 -8.40 -7.17
C GLY A 214 10.35 -8.54 -5.88
N THR A 215 9.84 -8.05 -4.75
CA THR A 215 10.41 -8.33 -3.42
C THR A 215 9.76 -9.56 -2.80
N HIS A 216 10.50 -10.25 -1.94
CA HIS A 216 10.04 -11.48 -1.28
C HIS A 216 10.24 -11.41 0.23
N CYS A 217 9.48 -12.21 0.96
CA CYS A 217 9.68 -12.40 2.38
C CYS A 217 11.13 -12.87 2.63
N PRO A 218 11.86 -12.27 3.58
CA PRO A 218 13.23 -12.69 3.89
C PRO A 218 13.30 -14.08 4.55
N ASP A 219 12.20 -14.54 5.15
CA ASP A 219 12.07 -15.90 5.67
C ASP A 219 11.74 -16.87 4.52
N PRO A 220 12.50 -17.97 4.35
CA PRO A 220 12.28 -18.91 3.27
C PRO A 220 10.88 -19.54 3.26
N SER A 221 10.31 -19.84 4.44
CA SER A 221 8.97 -20.41 4.54
C SER A 221 7.90 -19.37 4.16
N GLY A 222 8.14 -18.09 4.48
CA GLY A 222 7.29 -16.98 4.04
C GLY A 222 7.35 -16.80 2.52
N ALA A 223 8.54 -16.87 1.91
CA ALA A 223 8.71 -16.77 0.47
C ALA A 223 8.05 -17.95 -0.29
N GLU A 224 8.14 -19.16 0.24
CA GLU A 224 7.43 -20.34 -0.32
C GLU A 224 5.91 -20.14 -0.24
N LEU A 225 5.43 -19.60 0.88
CA LEU A 225 4.00 -19.31 1.06
C LEU A 225 3.52 -18.24 0.09
N GLU A 226 4.30 -17.16 -0.15
CA GLU A 226 4.01 -16.13 -1.17
C GLU A 226 3.81 -16.74 -2.56
N ALA A 227 4.75 -17.59 -2.98
CA ALA A 227 4.69 -18.25 -4.28
C ALA A 227 3.45 -19.14 -4.42
N ALA A 228 3.18 -19.96 -3.41
CA ALA A 228 2.03 -20.85 -3.41
C ALA A 228 0.69 -20.09 -3.44
N LEU A 229 0.57 -19.02 -2.66
CA LEU A 229 -0.64 -18.20 -2.59
C LEU A 229 -0.84 -17.37 -3.86
N SER A 230 0.23 -16.86 -4.49
CA SER A 230 0.14 -16.15 -5.77
C SER A 230 -0.43 -17.03 -6.88
N VAL A 231 0.00 -18.28 -6.96
CA VAL A 231 -0.56 -19.28 -7.88
C VAL A 231 -2.03 -19.55 -7.56
N ALA A 232 -2.37 -19.74 -6.28
CA ALA A 232 -3.75 -20.03 -5.87
C ALA A 232 -4.70 -18.85 -6.16
N ALA A 233 -4.28 -17.62 -5.88
CA ALA A 233 -5.07 -16.41 -6.13
C ALA A 233 -5.38 -16.23 -7.63
N ASN A 234 -4.42 -16.44 -8.52
CA ASN A 234 -4.63 -16.30 -9.95
C ASN A 234 -5.50 -17.43 -10.54
N ARG A 235 -5.46 -18.62 -9.95
CA ARG A 235 -6.37 -19.73 -10.34
C ARG A 235 -7.85 -19.45 -10.04
N LEU A 236 -8.18 -18.46 -9.24
CA LEU A 236 -9.58 -18.09 -8.99
C LEU A 236 -10.25 -17.47 -10.23
N GLY A 237 -9.47 -16.98 -11.20
CA GLY A 237 -10.00 -16.46 -12.45
C GLY A 237 -10.85 -15.20 -12.29
N ILE A 238 -10.68 -14.44 -11.20
CA ILE A 238 -11.41 -13.18 -10.96
C ILE A 238 -11.04 -12.15 -12.04
N GLY A 239 -9.77 -12.10 -12.41
CA GLY A 239 -9.26 -11.30 -13.53
C GLY A 239 -9.29 -9.80 -13.32
N ALA A 240 -8.79 -9.06 -14.30
CA ALA A 240 -8.71 -7.61 -14.27
C ALA A 240 -10.09 -6.96 -14.06
N GLN A 241 -10.21 -6.05 -13.10
CA GLN A 241 -11.46 -5.40 -12.64
C GLN A 241 -12.57 -6.37 -12.21
N GLY A 242 -12.26 -7.65 -11.97
CA GLY A 242 -13.26 -8.65 -11.63
C GLY A 242 -14.10 -9.14 -12.83
N LEU A 243 -13.62 -8.93 -14.04
CA LEU A 243 -14.33 -9.28 -15.29
C LEU A 243 -13.92 -10.64 -15.88
N GLY A 244 -13.21 -11.45 -15.08
CA GLY A 244 -12.66 -12.73 -15.51
C GLY A 244 -11.26 -12.59 -16.14
N GLY A 245 -10.53 -13.70 -16.24
CA GLY A 245 -9.19 -13.76 -16.81
C GLY A 245 -8.14 -14.27 -15.84
N ASP A 246 -6.89 -14.30 -16.28
CA ASP A 246 -5.77 -14.89 -15.54
C ASP A 246 -5.17 -13.93 -14.50
N ALA A 247 -5.32 -12.62 -14.71
CA ALA A 247 -4.69 -11.57 -13.92
C ALA A 247 -5.53 -11.15 -12.69
N THR A 248 -5.62 -11.98 -11.67
CA THR A 248 -6.31 -11.66 -10.41
C THR A 248 -5.42 -10.88 -9.45
N ALA A 249 -4.15 -11.29 -9.29
CA ALA A 249 -3.18 -10.66 -8.41
C ALA A 249 -1.82 -10.49 -9.08
N PHE A 250 -1.16 -9.35 -8.81
CA PHE A 250 0.26 -9.16 -9.16
C PHE A 250 1.15 -10.08 -8.34
N ALA A 251 0.87 -10.12 -7.04
CA ALA A 251 1.62 -10.88 -6.06
C ALA A 251 0.80 -11.09 -4.78
N VAL A 252 1.18 -12.10 -4.02
CA VAL A 252 0.86 -12.21 -2.59
C VAL A 252 2.17 -11.98 -1.83
N HIS A 253 2.18 -11.03 -0.90
CA HIS A 253 3.30 -10.75 -0.04
C HIS A 253 3.00 -11.16 1.40
N VAL A 254 3.99 -11.71 2.09
CA VAL A 254 3.88 -12.19 3.48
C VAL A 254 4.87 -11.44 4.37
N GLU A 255 4.39 -10.94 5.50
CA GLU A 255 5.19 -10.40 6.58
C GLU A 255 4.97 -11.22 7.85
N LEU A 256 6.06 -11.55 8.54
CA LEU A 256 6.04 -12.43 9.69
C LEU A 256 6.49 -11.73 10.97
N ALA A 257 5.89 -12.08 12.08
CA ALA A 257 6.38 -11.75 13.42
C ALA A 257 6.33 -12.96 14.33
N ALA A 258 7.24 -13.02 15.32
CA ALA A 258 7.14 -13.99 16.40
C ALA A 258 5.81 -13.83 17.14
N THR A 259 5.23 -14.93 17.58
CA THR A 259 3.93 -14.93 18.25
C THR A 259 3.93 -15.80 19.49
N HIS A 260 2.85 -15.75 20.27
CA HIS A 260 2.69 -16.59 21.44
C HIS A 260 2.39 -18.05 21.03
N ILE A 261 2.91 -19.02 21.80
CA ILE A 261 2.82 -20.45 21.48
C ILE A 261 1.37 -20.96 21.29
N THR A 262 0.39 -20.29 21.91
CA THR A 262 -1.03 -20.73 21.85
C THR A 262 -1.89 -19.92 20.88
N MET A 263 -1.32 -18.97 20.12
CA MET A 263 -2.07 -18.19 19.16
C MET A 263 -1.29 -18.06 17.85
N ASN A 264 -2.02 -17.86 16.75
CA ASN A 264 -1.42 -17.61 15.45
C ASN A 264 -2.33 -16.66 14.64
N PRO A 265 -2.30 -15.35 14.93
CA PRO A 265 -3.10 -14.40 14.18
C PRO A 265 -2.66 -14.35 12.71
N VAL A 266 -3.63 -14.28 11.81
CA VAL A 266 -3.43 -14.12 10.37
C VAL A 266 -4.33 -12.99 9.91
N ALA A 267 -3.74 -11.99 9.26
CA ALA A 267 -4.48 -10.89 8.68
C ALA A 267 -4.24 -10.79 7.18
N VAL A 268 -5.23 -10.29 6.46
CA VAL A 268 -5.15 -10.01 5.01
C VAL A 268 -5.58 -8.57 4.78
N ASN A 269 -4.81 -7.83 3.98
CA ASN A 269 -5.17 -6.50 3.47
C ASN A 269 -4.89 -6.49 1.97
N MET A 270 -5.77 -5.85 1.20
CA MET A 270 -5.63 -5.76 -0.25
C MET A 270 -5.09 -4.40 -0.69
N GLN A 271 -4.39 -4.37 -1.83
CA GLN A 271 -4.05 -3.15 -2.54
C GLN A 271 -4.57 -3.24 -3.98
N CYS A 272 -5.12 -2.15 -4.51
CA CYS A 272 -5.69 -2.12 -5.86
C CYS A 272 -4.60 -2.10 -6.95
N HIS A 273 -4.99 -2.24 -8.22
CA HIS A 273 -4.07 -2.25 -9.36
C HIS A 273 -3.17 -1.01 -9.46
N SER A 274 -3.61 0.14 -8.95
CA SER A 274 -2.77 1.34 -8.98
C SER A 274 -1.61 1.27 -8.00
N ALA A 275 -1.74 0.58 -6.87
CA ALA A 275 -0.71 0.38 -5.83
C ALA A 275 0.22 1.61 -5.64
N ARG A 276 -0.39 2.79 -5.55
CA ARG A 276 0.25 4.10 -5.54
C ARG A 276 1.11 4.28 -4.30
N ARG A 277 2.33 4.75 -4.49
CA ARG A 277 3.24 5.18 -3.42
C ARG A 277 4.26 6.17 -3.96
N ALA A 278 4.87 6.94 -3.07
CA ALA A 278 6.04 7.78 -3.37
C ALA A 278 6.92 7.87 -2.14
N ARG A 279 8.22 8.01 -2.33
CA ARG A 279 9.23 8.03 -1.26
C ARG A 279 10.12 9.26 -1.37
N ALA A 280 10.51 9.81 -0.22
CA ALA A 280 11.55 10.82 -0.08
C ALA A 280 12.62 10.32 0.87
N SER A 281 13.88 10.47 0.47
CA SER A 281 15.05 10.15 1.29
C SER A 281 15.77 11.45 1.63
N PHE A 282 15.91 11.71 2.93
CA PHE A 282 16.62 12.86 3.49
C PHE A 282 18.01 12.43 3.87
N THR A 283 18.99 13.12 3.35
CA THR A 283 20.42 12.91 3.62
C THR A 283 21.08 14.25 3.90
N PRO A 284 22.34 14.30 4.38
CA PRO A 284 23.10 15.55 4.50
C PRO A 284 23.24 16.35 3.19
N GLN A 285 23.06 15.70 2.04
CA GLN A 285 23.13 16.31 0.70
C GLN A 285 21.78 16.89 0.25
N GLY A 286 20.70 16.62 0.95
CA GLY A 286 19.36 17.14 0.63
C GLY A 286 18.30 16.04 0.57
N VAL A 287 17.19 16.33 -0.12
CA VAL A 287 16.04 15.43 -0.27
C VAL A 287 15.98 14.88 -1.69
N ALA A 288 15.97 13.57 -1.83
CA ALA A 288 15.74 12.88 -3.09
C ALA A 288 14.35 12.25 -3.11
N TYR A 289 13.67 12.32 -4.26
CA TYR A 289 12.32 11.75 -4.43
C TYR A 289 12.33 10.55 -5.37
N GLY A 290 11.58 9.50 -5.01
CA GLY A 290 11.45 8.24 -5.75
C GLY A 290 10.14 7.50 -5.44
N TYR A 291 10.20 6.15 -5.53
CA TYR A 291 9.07 5.25 -5.29
C TYR A 291 9.46 4.10 -4.37
#